data_6f83e68d93824b226258a7f47ba890ef
#
_entry.id   6f83e68d93824b226258a7f47ba890ef
#
_cell.length_a   1.000
_cell.length_b   1.000
_cell.length_c   1.000
_cell.angle_alpha   90.00
_cell.angle_beta   90.00
_cell.angle_gamma   90.00
#
_symmetry.space_group_name_H-M   'P 1'
#
loop_
_entity.id
_entity.type
_entity.pdbx_description
1 polymer ?
#
loop_
_entity_poly.entity_id
_entity_poly.type
_entity_poly.pdbx_seq_one_letter_code
_entity_poly.pdbx_strand_id
1 'polypeptide(L)'
;MVRFEFTDSADKHGIPHPDAEHAVMHHVEYEILQPRRTGEQSFMFVGLPHPQALRYLEVGVAVDGRGRRIIFHAMEVTDLYRH
;
A
#
# COMPACT_ATOMS: atom_id res chain seq x y z
N MET A 1 15.37 -4.56 8.68
CA MET A 1 14.82 -3.56 7.73
C MET A 1 13.74 -4.20 6.88
N VAL A 2 12.59 -3.56 6.80
CA VAL A 2 11.49 -4.04 5.98
C VAL A 2 11.78 -3.72 4.52
N ARG A 3 11.55 -4.70 3.67
CA ARG A 3 11.83 -4.55 2.26
C ARG A 3 10.57 -4.81 1.45
N PHE A 4 10.30 -3.93 0.50
CA PHE A 4 9.13 -4.05 -0.37
C PHE A 4 9.57 -4.21 -1.81
N GLU A 5 8.81 -5.03 -2.54
CA GLU A 5 8.91 -5.11 -4.00
C GLU A 5 7.72 -4.36 -4.57
N PHE A 6 7.83 -3.93 -5.81
CA PHE A 6 6.78 -3.15 -6.47
C PHE A 6 6.45 -3.79 -7.80
N THR A 7 5.15 -3.85 -8.12
CA THR A 7 4.70 -4.27 -9.44
C THR A 7 4.55 -3.04 -10.33
N ASP A 8 4.44 -3.26 -11.64
CA ASP A 8 4.20 -2.16 -12.58
C ASP A 8 2.89 -1.43 -12.25
N SER A 9 1.88 -2.15 -11.79
CA SER A 9 0.60 -1.54 -11.46
C SER A 9 0.71 -0.58 -10.28
N ALA A 10 1.70 -0.78 -9.40
CA ALA A 10 1.93 0.13 -8.28
C ALA A 10 2.40 1.50 -8.75
N ASP A 11 3.03 1.58 -9.93
CA ASP A 11 3.57 2.82 -10.46
C ASP A 11 2.56 3.60 -11.31
N LYS A 12 1.37 3.04 -11.50
CA LYS A 12 0.39 3.58 -12.42
C LYS A 12 -0.01 5.01 -12.10
N HIS A 13 -0.05 5.37 -10.83
CA HIS A 13 -0.50 6.69 -10.38
C HIS A 13 0.65 7.61 -9.99
N GLY A 14 1.89 7.21 -10.28
CA GLY A 14 3.04 8.06 -10.09
C GLY A 14 3.43 8.33 -8.64
N ILE A 15 3.02 7.48 -7.71
CA ILE A 15 3.41 7.63 -6.30
C ILE A 15 4.86 7.17 -6.13
N PRO A 16 5.74 8.03 -5.58
CA PRO A 16 7.12 7.60 -5.33
C PRO A 16 7.16 6.40 -4.38
N HIS A 17 8.06 5.46 -4.65
CA HIS A 17 8.17 4.25 -3.84
C HIS A 17 8.39 4.55 -2.35
N PRO A 18 9.28 5.49 -1.97
CA PRO A 18 9.45 5.81 -0.55
C PRO A 18 8.17 6.30 0.12
N ASP A 19 7.34 7.04 -0.62
CA ASP A 19 6.08 7.54 -0.09
C ASP A 19 5.10 6.40 0.18
N ALA A 20 5.01 5.45 -0.75
CA ALA A 20 4.15 4.29 -0.56
C ALA A 20 4.62 3.45 0.62
N GLU A 21 5.94 3.24 0.74
CA GLU A 21 6.49 2.49 1.85
C GLU A 21 6.21 3.17 3.18
N HIS A 22 6.37 4.49 3.24
CA HIS A 22 6.10 5.24 4.46
C HIS A 22 4.64 5.10 4.87
N ALA A 23 3.72 5.18 3.90
CA ALA A 23 2.30 5.07 4.17
C ALA A 23 1.96 3.70 4.78
N VAL A 24 2.61 2.64 4.33
CA VAL A 24 2.40 1.30 4.90
C VAL A 24 3.00 1.21 6.30
N MET A 25 4.23 1.67 6.47
CA MET A 25 4.94 1.55 7.74
C MET A 25 4.27 2.38 8.84
N HIS A 26 3.59 3.45 8.48
CA HIS A 26 2.93 4.36 9.42
C HIS A 26 1.44 4.48 9.12
N HIS A 27 0.83 3.35 8.74
CA HIS A 27 -0.60 3.37 8.39
C HIS A 27 -1.47 3.67 9.61
N VAL A 28 -2.62 4.28 9.32
CA VAL A 28 -3.63 4.61 10.33
C VAL A 28 -4.83 3.69 10.25
N GLU A 29 -5.04 3.05 9.10
CA GLU A 29 -6.11 2.08 8.88
C GLU A 29 -5.60 0.99 7.98
N TYR A 30 -6.20 -0.18 8.07
CA TYR A 30 -5.96 -1.22 7.07
C TYR A 30 -7.19 -2.10 6.94
N GLU A 31 -7.26 -2.79 5.81
CA GLU A 31 -8.34 -3.71 5.51
C GLU A 31 -7.73 -4.97 4.91
N ILE A 32 -8.25 -6.12 5.31
CA ILE A 32 -7.83 -7.39 4.74
C ILE A 32 -8.65 -7.63 3.48
N LEU A 33 -7.97 -7.90 2.37
CA LEU A 33 -8.60 -8.08 1.08
C LEU A 33 -8.66 -9.56 0.71
N GLN A 34 -9.49 -9.89 -0.27
CA GLN A 34 -9.48 -11.20 -0.89
C GLN A 34 -8.08 -11.47 -1.44
N PRO A 35 -7.50 -12.67 -1.18
CA PRO A 35 -6.20 -13.00 -1.76
C PRO A 35 -6.27 -12.99 -3.27
N ARG A 36 -5.24 -12.43 -3.91
CA ARG A 36 -5.14 -12.41 -5.37
C ARG A 36 -4.64 -13.74 -5.92
N ARG A 37 -3.92 -14.50 -5.11
CA ARG A 37 -3.33 -15.79 -5.47
C ARG A 37 -3.38 -16.72 -4.28
N THR A 38 -3.38 -18.02 -4.57
CA THR A 38 -3.28 -19.02 -3.52
C THR A 38 -1.98 -18.83 -2.74
N GLY A 39 -2.07 -18.88 -1.42
CA GLY A 39 -0.89 -18.74 -0.57
C GLY A 39 -0.47 -17.31 -0.27
N GLU A 40 -1.21 -16.33 -0.79
CA GLU A 40 -0.96 -14.92 -0.49
C GLU A 40 -2.01 -14.37 0.46
N GLN A 41 -1.62 -13.34 1.18
CA GLN A 41 -2.57 -12.49 1.89
C GLN A 41 -2.46 -11.08 1.31
N SER A 42 -3.58 -10.40 1.19
CA SER A 42 -3.62 -9.05 0.62
C SER A 42 -4.24 -8.07 1.58
N PHE A 43 -3.68 -6.87 1.61
CA PHE A 43 -4.10 -5.81 2.52
C PHE A 43 -4.17 -4.49 1.76
N MET A 44 -5.08 -3.63 2.19
CA MET A 44 -5.08 -2.23 1.77
C MET A 44 -4.75 -1.40 2.99
N PHE A 45 -3.64 -0.69 2.95
CA PHE A 45 -3.22 0.21 4.03
C PHE A 45 -3.53 1.64 3.65
N VAL A 46 -3.92 2.45 4.63
CA VAL A 46 -4.12 3.88 4.46
C VAL A 46 -3.16 4.60 5.39
N GLY A 47 -2.35 5.48 4.84
CA GLY A 47 -1.39 6.24 5.62
C GLY A 47 -0.89 7.45 4.86
N LEU A 48 -0.21 8.34 5.57
CA LEU A 48 0.39 9.52 4.94
C LEU A 48 1.70 9.13 4.26
N PRO A 49 2.01 9.74 3.10
CA PRO A 49 3.28 9.45 2.40
C PRO A 49 4.51 10.00 3.13
N HIS A 50 4.33 10.98 3.97
CA HIS A 50 5.38 11.54 4.82
C HIS A 50 4.73 12.38 5.92
N PRO A 51 5.48 12.73 6.98
CA PRO A 51 4.86 13.37 8.16
C PRO A 51 4.16 14.69 7.89
N GLN A 52 4.58 15.45 6.87
CA GLN A 52 4.00 16.75 6.57
C GLN A 52 2.89 16.69 5.52
N ALA A 53 2.58 15.50 5.02
CA ALA A 53 1.57 15.36 3.97
C ALA A 53 0.17 15.65 4.50
N LEU A 54 -0.67 16.19 3.62
CA LEU A 54 -2.06 16.49 3.95
C LEU A 54 -3.04 15.47 3.40
N ARG A 55 -2.58 14.60 2.50
CA ARG A 55 -3.46 13.63 1.84
C ARG A 55 -2.95 12.23 2.09
N TYR A 56 -3.89 11.35 2.38
CA TYR A 56 -3.58 9.95 2.62
C TYR A 56 -3.40 9.20 1.31
N LEU A 57 -2.57 8.18 1.36
CA LEU A 57 -2.46 7.20 0.28
C LEU A 57 -3.17 5.92 0.68
N GLU A 58 -3.71 5.23 -0.32
CA GLU A 58 -4.09 3.83 -0.16
C GLU A 58 -3.06 2.98 -0.87
N VAL A 59 -2.54 1.98 -0.19
CA VAL A 59 -1.45 1.16 -0.69
C VAL A 59 -1.81 -0.31 -0.52
N GLY A 60 -1.90 -1.02 -1.64
CA GLY A 60 -2.20 -2.45 -1.63
C GLY A 60 -0.92 -3.25 -1.50
N VAL A 61 -0.89 -4.17 -0.54
CA VAL A 61 0.28 -5.00 -0.27
C VAL A 61 -0.14 -6.46 -0.25
N ALA A 62 0.59 -7.29 -0.99
CA ALA A 62 0.44 -8.74 -0.93
C ALA A 62 1.63 -9.33 -0.19
N VAL A 63 1.38 -10.30 0.68
CA VAL A 63 2.42 -11.04 1.38
C VAL A 63 2.34 -12.47 0.88
N ASP A 64 3.40 -12.95 0.25
CA ASP A 64 3.40 -14.30 -0.32
C ASP A 64 3.83 -15.34 0.71
N GLY A 65 3.87 -16.61 0.29
CA GLY A 65 4.21 -17.71 1.19
C GLY A 65 5.63 -17.68 1.71
N ARG A 66 6.49 -16.84 1.14
CA ARG A 66 7.87 -16.65 1.61
C ARG A 66 8.01 -15.42 2.49
N GLY A 67 6.92 -14.71 2.73
CA GLY A 67 6.95 -13.50 3.53
C GLY A 67 7.40 -12.27 2.76
N ARG A 68 7.50 -12.35 1.42
CA ARG A 68 7.84 -11.18 0.62
C ARG A 68 6.64 -10.22 0.59
N ARG A 69 6.92 -8.95 0.72
CA ARG A 69 5.91 -7.90 0.73
C ARG A 69 5.95 -7.18 -0.61
N ILE A 70 4.86 -7.27 -1.35
CA ILE A 70 4.79 -6.79 -2.72
C ILE A 70 3.71 -5.72 -2.79
N ILE A 71 4.10 -4.49 -3.09
CA ILE A 71 3.15 -3.39 -3.28
C ILE A 71 2.65 -3.48 -4.72
N PHE A 72 1.33 -3.65 -4.86
CA PHE A 72 0.71 -3.80 -6.18
C PHE A 72 -0.22 -2.64 -6.53
N HIS A 73 -0.40 -1.69 -5.61
CA HIS A 73 -1.31 -0.56 -5.82
C HIS A 73 -0.88 0.57 -4.90
N ALA A 74 -0.85 1.80 -5.42
CA ALA A 74 -0.60 2.99 -4.60
C ALA A 74 -1.25 4.19 -5.28
N MET A 75 -2.13 4.88 -4.58
CA MET A 75 -2.75 6.10 -5.09
C MET A 75 -3.28 6.93 -3.93
N GLU A 76 -3.57 8.21 -4.21
CA GLU A 76 -4.20 9.05 -3.20
C GLU A 76 -5.63 8.59 -2.95
N VAL A 77 -6.02 8.62 -1.68
CA VAL A 77 -7.40 8.31 -1.29
C VAL A 77 -8.29 9.45 -1.76
N THR A 78 -9.39 9.10 -2.43
CA THR A 78 -10.34 10.10 -2.89
C THR A 78 -11.37 10.39 -1.79
N ASP A 79 -12.07 11.53 -1.94
CA ASP A 79 -13.11 11.90 -0.98
C ASP A 79 -14.25 10.88 -0.93
N LEU A 80 -14.44 10.11 -1.97
CA LEU A 80 -15.47 9.07 -1.98
C LEU A 80 -15.19 7.97 -0.98
N TYR A 81 -13.92 7.74 -0.68
CA TYR A 81 -13.51 6.73 0.28
C TYR A 81 -13.57 7.22 1.72
N ARG A 82 -13.34 8.50 1.92
CA ARG A 82 -13.19 9.07 3.26
C ARG A 82 -14.42 9.87 3.61
N HIS A 83 -15.07 9.47 4.67
CA HIS A 83 -16.26 10.16 5.16
C HIS A 83 -16.05 10.61 6.58
#